data_8073a6b57de91863184c3ac05d69d0ad
#
_entry.id   8073a6b57de91863184c3ac05d69d0ad
#
_cell.length_a   1.000
_cell.length_b   1.000
_cell.length_c   1.000
_cell.angle_alpha   90.00
_cell.angle_beta   90.00
_cell.angle_gamma   90.00
#
_symmetry.space_group_name_H-M   'P 1'
#
loop_
_entity.id
_entity.type
_entity.pdbx_description
1 polymer ?
#
loop_
_entity_poly.entity_id
_entity_poly.type
_entity_poly.pdbx_seq_one_letter_code
_entity_poly.pdbx_strand_id
1 'polypeptide(L)'
;AIRVFLEEIIMDYKIALIPGDGIGPEIVREAKKVLDKVCEKYGHSFSYSEVLLGGASIDVHGVPLTDEAIATAKSSDAVLMGSIGGDAKTSPWYKLEPSKRPEAGLLAIRKALNLFANLRPAYLYNELRKACPLRDEIIGDGFDMIIVRELTGGLYFGERQTCLLYTSDA
;
A
#
# COMPACT_ATOMS: atom_id res chain seq x y z
N ALA A 1 32.71 -9.07 32.24
CA ALA A 1 31.66 -8.28 31.57
C ALA A 1 31.97 -8.27 30.07
N ILE A 2 31.29 -9.09 29.27
CA ILE A 2 31.40 -9.12 27.82
C ILE A 2 30.56 -7.92 27.33
N ARG A 3 31.23 -6.84 26.93
CA ARG A 3 30.60 -5.75 26.17
C ARG A 3 30.38 -6.31 24.76
N VAL A 4 29.16 -6.74 24.46
CA VAL A 4 28.72 -6.97 23.08
C VAL A 4 28.67 -5.58 22.44
N PHE A 5 29.67 -5.27 21.62
CA PHE A 5 29.56 -4.18 20.65
C PHE A 5 28.50 -4.62 19.65
N LEU A 6 27.27 -4.13 19.83
CA LEU A 6 26.31 -4.05 18.73
C LEU A 6 26.92 -3.00 17.78
N GLU A 7 27.70 -3.45 16.79
CA GLU A 7 27.99 -2.64 15.62
C GLU A 7 26.62 -2.26 15.05
N GLU A 8 26.29 -0.98 15.07
CA GLU A 8 25.09 -0.46 14.40
C GLU A 8 25.26 -0.82 12.93
N ILE A 9 24.48 -1.78 12.47
CA ILE A 9 24.51 -2.20 11.06
C ILE A 9 23.91 -1.04 10.26
N ILE A 10 24.79 -0.23 9.68
CA ILE A 10 24.41 0.81 8.72
C ILE A 10 23.97 0.12 7.45
N MET A 11 22.79 0.43 6.98
CA MET A 11 22.23 -0.19 5.77
C MET A 11 21.76 0.89 4.78
N ASP A 12 22.01 0.62 3.51
CA ASP A 12 21.54 1.42 2.39
C ASP A 12 20.31 0.73 1.76
N TYR A 13 19.20 1.44 1.65
CA TYR A 13 17.98 0.91 1.06
C TYR A 13 17.51 1.76 -0.12
N LYS A 14 16.98 1.09 -1.13
CA LYS A 14 16.31 1.71 -2.27
C LYS A 14 14.81 1.68 -2.05
N ILE A 15 14.17 2.83 -2.07
CA ILE A 15 12.73 2.98 -1.84
C ILE A 15 12.08 3.51 -3.12
N ALA A 16 11.15 2.76 -3.70
CA ALA A 16 10.29 3.31 -4.73
C ALA A 16 9.19 4.17 -4.06
N LEU A 17 9.07 5.43 -4.45
CA LEU A 17 8.01 6.32 -4.01
C LEU A 17 6.91 6.33 -5.04
N ILE A 18 5.69 6.07 -4.62
CA ILE A 18 4.47 6.20 -5.42
C ILE A 18 3.58 7.22 -4.70
N PRO A 19 3.67 8.51 -5.06
CA PRO A 19 2.82 9.53 -4.45
C PRO A 19 1.33 9.22 -4.62
N GLY A 20 0.94 8.72 -5.81
CA GLY A 20 -0.43 8.37 -6.11
C GLY A 20 -1.29 9.58 -6.42
N ASP A 21 -2.58 9.50 -6.07
CA ASP A 21 -3.62 10.44 -6.48
C ASP A 21 -4.17 11.25 -5.30
N GLY A 22 -4.81 12.37 -5.58
CA GLY A 22 -5.52 13.19 -4.60
C GLY A 22 -4.61 13.65 -3.45
N ILE A 23 -4.89 13.21 -2.22
CA ILE A 23 -4.07 13.54 -1.03
C ILE A 23 -2.75 12.75 -0.96
N GLY A 24 -2.57 11.77 -1.83
CA GLY A 24 -1.41 10.87 -1.83
C GLY A 24 -0.05 11.58 -1.78
N PRO A 25 0.22 12.58 -2.65
CA PRO A 25 1.49 13.33 -2.62
C PRO A 25 1.77 14.01 -1.29
N GLU A 26 0.73 14.53 -0.61
CA GLU A 26 0.90 15.19 0.69
C GLU A 26 1.30 14.19 1.77
N ILE A 27 0.59 13.06 1.88
CA ILE A 27 0.87 12.06 2.91
C ILE A 27 2.21 11.36 2.68
N VAL A 28 2.60 11.10 1.43
CA VAL A 28 3.90 10.49 1.11
C VAL A 28 5.05 11.44 1.45
N ARG A 29 4.87 12.75 1.19
CA ARG A 29 5.86 13.76 1.57
C ARG A 29 6.09 13.79 3.08
N GLU A 30 5.03 13.73 3.89
CA GLU A 30 5.15 13.70 5.34
C GLU A 30 5.77 12.38 5.84
N ALA A 31 5.39 11.25 5.25
CA ALA A 31 5.99 9.95 5.56
C ALA A 31 7.50 9.94 5.23
N LYS A 32 7.90 10.54 4.08
CA LYS A 32 9.31 10.66 3.71
C LYS A 32 10.11 11.44 4.74
N LYS A 33 9.59 12.55 5.29
CA LYS A 33 10.27 13.30 6.36
C LYS A 33 10.56 12.44 7.58
N VAL A 34 9.63 11.54 7.95
CA VAL A 34 9.83 10.61 9.06
C VAL A 34 10.95 9.62 8.73
N LEU A 35 10.95 9.05 7.52
CA LEU A 35 12.00 8.14 7.07
C LEU A 35 13.38 8.82 7.06
N ASP A 36 13.46 10.05 6.55
CA ASP A 36 14.72 10.82 6.54
C ASP A 36 15.23 11.04 7.99
N LYS A 37 14.32 11.29 8.94
CA LYS A 37 14.66 11.43 10.37
C LYS A 37 15.11 10.11 11.01
N VAL A 38 14.54 8.99 10.59
CA VAL A 38 14.99 7.65 11.00
C VAL A 38 16.42 7.41 10.51
N CYS A 39 16.73 7.77 9.25
CA CYS A 39 18.09 7.69 8.72
C CYS A 39 19.09 8.49 9.55
N GLU A 40 18.78 9.76 9.84
CA GLU A 40 19.64 10.59 10.68
C GLU A 40 19.89 9.98 12.06
N LYS A 41 18.84 9.42 12.68
CA LYS A 41 18.90 8.90 14.04
C LYS A 41 19.67 7.59 14.15
N TYR A 42 19.55 6.71 13.17
CA TYR A 42 20.08 5.35 13.21
C TYR A 42 21.23 5.11 12.22
N GLY A 43 21.68 6.13 11.50
CA GLY A 43 22.80 6.04 10.58
C GLY A 43 22.50 5.27 9.29
N HIS A 44 21.22 5.03 8.94
CA HIS A 44 20.83 4.41 7.69
C HIS A 44 20.84 5.40 6.53
N SER A 45 20.80 4.87 5.28
CA SER A 45 20.68 5.68 4.06
C SER A 45 19.53 5.14 3.21
N PHE A 46 18.63 6.04 2.78
CA PHE A 46 17.54 5.72 1.86
C PHE A 46 17.70 6.50 0.57
N SER A 47 17.78 5.79 -0.55
CA SER A 47 17.70 6.38 -1.89
C SER A 47 16.27 6.22 -2.42
N TYR A 48 15.70 7.30 -2.97
CA TYR A 48 14.31 7.33 -3.40
C TYR A 48 14.22 7.43 -4.92
N SER A 49 13.38 6.59 -5.53
CA SER A 49 13.00 6.66 -6.95
C SER A 49 11.50 6.86 -7.06
N GLU A 50 11.07 8.00 -7.58
CA GLU A 50 9.65 8.31 -7.74
C GLU A 50 9.11 7.73 -9.03
N VAL A 51 7.94 7.07 -8.96
CA VAL A 51 7.22 6.50 -10.09
C VAL A 51 5.74 6.82 -10.00
N LEU A 52 5.08 6.93 -11.16
CA LEU A 52 3.65 7.23 -11.23
C LEU A 52 2.83 5.95 -11.24
N LEU A 53 1.67 6.00 -10.56
CA LEU A 53 0.67 4.94 -10.54
C LEU A 53 -0.72 5.56 -10.34
N GLY A 54 -1.73 4.88 -10.88
CA GLY A 54 -3.11 5.32 -10.74
C GLY A 54 -3.49 6.43 -11.71
N GLY A 55 -4.26 7.40 -11.24
CA GLY A 55 -4.72 8.54 -12.02
C GLY A 55 -3.57 9.41 -12.53
N ALA A 56 -2.58 9.66 -11.69
CA ALA A 56 -1.38 10.41 -12.07
C ALA A 56 -0.63 9.76 -13.26
N SER A 57 -0.57 8.43 -13.30
CA SER A 57 0.02 7.70 -14.42
C SER A 57 -0.87 7.77 -15.67
N ILE A 58 -2.19 7.70 -15.52
CA ILE A 58 -3.14 7.82 -16.63
C ILE A 58 -3.02 9.19 -17.30
N ASP A 59 -2.91 10.25 -16.52
CA ASP A 59 -2.82 11.61 -17.04
C ASP A 59 -1.54 11.86 -17.85
N VAL A 60 -0.43 11.20 -17.51
CA VAL A 60 0.86 11.36 -18.19
C VAL A 60 1.08 10.31 -19.29
N HIS A 61 0.74 9.06 -19.03
CA HIS A 61 1.09 7.92 -19.87
C HIS A 61 -0.11 7.25 -20.56
N GLY A 62 -1.36 7.63 -20.19
CA GLY A 62 -2.57 7.03 -20.73
C GLY A 62 -2.89 5.63 -20.15
N VAL A 63 -2.06 5.13 -19.24
CA VAL A 63 -2.21 3.82 -18.57
C VAL A 63 -2.02 3.96 -17.06
N PRO A 64 -2.73 3.17 -16.25
CA PRO A 64 -2.68 3.31 -14.79
C PRO A 64 -1.36 2.83 -14.16
N LEU A 65 -0.54 2.07 -14.91
CA LEU A 65 0.76 1.57 -14.47
C LEU A 65 1.61 1.25 -15.70
N THR A 66 2.87 1.69 -15.70
CA THR A 66 3.84 1.41 -16.78
C THR A 66 4.77 0.26 -16.40
N ASP A 67 5.36 -0.41 -17.39
CA ASP A 67 6.35 -1.46 -17.16
C ASP A 67 7.62 -0.91 -16.48
N GLU A 68 7.99 0.34 -16.77
CA GLU A 68 9.10 1.03 -16.11
C GLU A 68 8.85 1.21 -14.61
N ALA A 69 7.64 1.61 -14.22
CA ALA A 69 7.26 1.72 -12.82
C ALA A 69 7.31 0.36 -12.10
N ILE A 70 6.87 -0.71 -12.76
CA ILE A 70 7.00 -2.08 -12.25
C ILE A 70 8.47 -2.46 -12.08
N ALA A 71 9.32 -2.19 -13.07
CA ALA A 71 10.74 -2.51 -12.99
C ALA A 71 11.44 -1.76 -11.85
N THR A 72 11.16 -0.48 -11.68
CA THR A 72 11.67 0.34 -10.57
C THR A 72 11.21 -0.21 -9.21
N ALA A 73 9.92 -0.52 -9.06
CA ALA A 73 9.38 -1.11 -7.82
C ALA A 73 10.03 -2.46 -7.49
N LYS A 74 10.25 -3.33 -8.50
CA LYS A 74 10.92 -4.63 -8.32
C LYS A 74 12.39 -4.52 -7.95
N SER A 75 13.07 -3.49 -8.41
CA SER A 75 14.50 -3.27 -8.12
C SER A 75 14.74 -2.52 -6.81
N SER A 76 13.69 -2.11 -6.13
CA SER A 76 13.72 -1.44 -4.82
C SER A 76 13.53 -2.44 -3.69
N ASP A 77 14.07 -2.13 -2.51
CA ASP A 77 13.94 -2.94 -1.30
C ASP A 77 12.55 -2.81 -0.69
N ALA A 78 11.91 -1.64 -0.88
CA ALA A 78 10.55 -1.38 -0.43
C ALA A 78 9.84 -0.37 -1.35
N VAL A 79 8.51 -0.35 -1.25
CA VAL A 79 7.66 0.61 -1.95
C VAL A 79 6.85 1.39 -0.90
N LEU A 80 7.00 2.72 -0.90
CA LEU A 80 6.16 3.62 -0.13
C LEU A 80 5.11 4.22 -1.05
N MET A 81 3.85 3.89 -0.82
CA MET A 81 2.74 4.26 -1.68
C MET A 81 1.71 5.11 -0.93
N GLY A 82 1.26 6.18 -1.59
CA GLY A 82 0.13 7.00 -1.16
C GLY A 82 -1.22 6.44 -1.58
N SER A 83 -2.22 7.30 -1.68
CA SER A 83 -3.58 6.93 -2.09
C SER A 83 -3.69 6.78 -3.61
N ILE A 84 -4.48 5.82 -4.05
CA ILE A 84 -4.74 5.57 -5.47
C ILE A 84 -6.25 5.70 -5.74
N GLY A 85 -6.59 6.40 -6.81
CA GLY A 85 -7.96 6.66 -7.20
C GLY A 85 -8.47 8.03 -6.76
N GLY A 86 -9.70 8.33 -7.11
CA GLY A 86 -10.37 9.60 -6.81
C GLY A 86 -11.83 9.40 -6.53
N ASP A 87 -12.59 10.51 -6.47
CA ASP A 87 -14.04 10.44 -6.32
C ASP A 87 -14.67 9.84 -7.58
N ALA A 88 -15.44 8.74 -7.39
CA ALA A 88 -16.08 8.02 -8.48
C ALA A 88 -17.08 8.85 -9.30
N LYS A 89 -17.62 9.95 -8.74
CA LYS A 89 -18.60 10.80 -9.40
C LYS A 89 -17.95 11.95 -10.20
N THR A 90 -16.83 12.46 -9.71
CA THR A 90 -16.21 13.70 -10.24
C THR A 90 -14.93 13.43 -11.02
N SER A 91 -14.22 12.38 -10.74
CA SER A 91 -12.95 12.07 -11.39
C SER A 91 -13.15 11.56 -12.83
N PRO A 92 -12.39 12.11 -13.82
CA PRO A 92 -12.50 11.72 -15.22
C PRO A 92 -12.11 10.25 -15.48
N TRP A 93 -11.28 9.66 -14.65
CA TRP A 93 -10.75 8.31 -14.82
C TRP A 93 -11.82 7.22 -14.73
N TYR A 94 -12.95 7.48 -14.02
CA TYR A 94 -14.05 6.51 -13.88
C TYR A 94 -14.95 6.42 -15.12
N LYS A 95 -14.75 7.30 -16.12
CA LYS A 95 -15.36 7.18 -17.45
C LYS A 95 -14.62 6.16 -18.33
N LEU A 96 -13.41 5.78 -17.93
CA LEU A 96 -12.61 4.77 -18.63
C LEU A 96 -13.12 3.36 -18.34
N GLU A 97 -12.75 2.43 -19.23
CA GLU A 97 -12.95 1.00 -19.03
C GLU A 97 -12.36 0.55 -17.68
N PRO A 98 -12.96 -0.40 -16.96
CA PRO A 98 -12.49 -0.85 -15.66
C PRO A 98 -11.01 -1.24 -15.62
N SER A 99 -10.49 -1.86 -16.70
CA SER A 99 -9.08 -2.24 -16.85
C SER A 99 -8.10 -1.08 -16.97
N LYS A 100 -8.62 0.12 -17.23
CA LYS A 100 -7.83 1.36 -17.40
C LYS A 100 -8.00 2.34 -16.25
N ARG A 101 -8.76 1.98 -15.23
CA ARG A 101 -8.96 2.83 -14.04
C ARG A 101 -7.77 2.76 -13.08
N PRO A 102 -7.61 3.73 -12.17
CA PRO A 102 -6.52 3.75 -11.19
C PRO A 102 -6.38 2.46 -10.39
N GLU A 103 -7.52 1.85 -10.01
CA GLU A 103 -7.54 0.61 -9.21
C GLU A 103 -6.95 -0.58 -9.96
N ALA A 104 -7.07 -0.61 -11.29
CA ALA A 104 -6.44 -1.66 -12.11
C ALA A 104 -4.91 -1.60 -11.98
N GLY A 105 -4.33 -0.39 -11.93
CA GLY A 105 -2.90 -0.20 -11.66
C GLY A 105 -2.50 -0.72 -10.29
N LEU A 106 -3.30 -0.44 -9.27
CA LEU A 106 -3.06 -0.93 -7.91
C LEU A 106 -3.09 -2.46 -7.82
N LEU A 107 -4.01 -3.11 -8.50
CA LEU A 107 -4.08 -4.57 -8.56
C LEU A 107 -2.90 -5.14 -9.36
N ALA A 108 -2.56 -4.50 -10.47
CA ALA A 108 -1.44 -4.92 -11.32
C ALA A 108 -0.08 -4.87 -10.59
N ILE A 109 0.22 -3.80 -9.84
CA ILE A 109 1.48 -3.71 -9.09
C ILE A 109 1.54 -4.73 -7.96
N ARG A 110 0.44 -4.99 -7.25
CA ARG A 110 0.37 -6.03 -6.22
C ARG A 110 0.68 -7.40 -6.78
N LYS A 111 0.11 -7.73 -7.95
CA LYS A 111 0.39 -8.97 -8.66
C LYS A 111 1.84 -9.04 -9.13
N ALA A 112 2.37 -7.95 -9.72
CA ALA A 112 3.73 -7.89 -10.24
C ALA A 112 4.79 -8.07 -9.14
N LEU A 113 4.52 -7.57 -7.92
CA LEU A 113 5.37 -7.70 -6.75
C LEU A 113 5.08 -8.98 -5.94
N ASN A 114 4.11 -9.79 -6.34
CA ASN A 114 3.68 -11.01 -5.63
C ASN A 114 3.39 -10.78 -4.15
N LEU A 115 2.63 -9.75 -3.84
CA LEU A 115 2.27 -9.38 -2.46
C LEU A 115 1.19 -10.30 -1.94
N PHE A 116 1.56 -11.21 -1.04
CA PHE A 116 0.66 -12.23 -0.50
C PHE A 116 -0.28 -11.67 0.57
N ALA A 117 0.23 -10.94 1.54
CA ALA A 117 -0.52 -10.52 2.72
C ALA A 117 -0.62 -9.01 2.87
N ASN A 118 -1.82 -8.50 3.11
CA ASN A 118 -2.06 -7.14 3.56
C ASN A 118 -2.29 -7.18 5.08
N LEU A 119 -1.35 -6.64 5.83
CA LEU A 119 -1.43 -6.56 7.29
C LEU A 119 -2.09 -5.25 7.70
N ARG A 120 -3.19 -5.34 8.43
CA ARG A 120 -3.95 -4.18 8.91
C ARG A 120 -4.03 -4.22 10.43
N PRO A 121 -3.11 -3.54 11.13
CA PRO A 121 -3.19 -3.42 12.58
C PRO A 121 -4.39 -2.55 12.96
N ALA A 122 -5.12 -2.98 13.99
CA ALA A 122 -6.21 -2.23 14.60
C ALA A 122 -5.96 -2.21 16.12
N TYR A 123 -5.59 -1.06 16.62
CA TYR A 123 -5.31 -0.81 18.03
C TYR A 123 -6.23 0.27 18.57
N LEU A 124 -6.86 0.02 19.69
CA LEU A 124 -7.68 1.02 20.37
C LEU A 124 -6.85 1.78 21.40
N TYR A 125 -6.48 3.01 21.07
CA TYR A 125 -5.86 3.93 22.02
C TYR A 125 -6.85 4.38 23.07
N ASN A 126 -6.43 4.45 24.33
CA ASN A 126 -7.29 4.86 25.44
C ASN A 126 -7.93 6.24 25.22
N GLU A 127 -7.19 7.15 24.60
CA GLU A 127 -7.63 8.52 24.27
C GLU A 127 -8.77 8.52 23.24
N LEU A 128 -8.84 7.51 22.39
CA LEU A 128 -9.85 7.35 21.34
C LEU A 128 -11.02 6.44 21.75
N ARG A 129 -11.01 5.90 22.96
CA ARG A 129 -12.04 4.97 23.44
C ARG A 129 -13.46 5.54 23.28
N LYS A 130 -13.66 6.82 23.60
CA LYS A 130 -14.97 7.50 23.49
C LYS A 130 -15.43 7.69 22.03
N ALA A 131 -14.51 7.67 21.06
CA ALA A 131 -14.83 7.76 19.64
C ALA A 131 -15.12 6.39 19.01
N CYS A 132 -14.86 5.29 19.73
CA CYS A 132 -15.14 3.94 19.26
C CYS A 132 -16.66 3.71 19.21
N PRO A 133 -17.23 3.23 18.08
CA PRO A 133 -18.67 3.01 17.95
C PRO A 133 -19.16 1.74 18.67
N LEU A 134 -18.25 0.93 19.20
CA LEU A 134 -18.60 -0.28 19.92
C LEU A 134 -19.01 0.05 21.36
N ARG A 135 -19.89 -0.77 21.93
CA ARG A 135 -20.29 -0.66 23.34
C ARG A 135 -19.14 -1.03 24.26
N ASP A 136 -19.09 -0.40 25.43
CA ASP A 136 -18.02 -0.63 26.42
C ASP A 136 -17.89 -2.10 26.85
N GLU A 137 -19.01 -2.82 26.93
CA GLU A 137 -19.06 -4.26 27.25
C GLU A 137 -18.32 -5.12 26.21
N ILE A 138 -18.31 -4.67 24.93
CA ILE A 138 -17.62 -5.36 23.84
C ILE A 138 -16.14 -4.94 23.80
N ILE A 139 -15.86 -3.67 24.07
CA ILE A 139 -14.50 -3.14 24.09
C ILE A 139 -13.67 -3.75 25.21
N GLY A 140 -14.28 -4.03 26.38
CA GLY A 140 -13.57 -4.50 27.57
C GLY A 140 -12.40 -3.59 27.93
N ASP A 141 -11.20 -4.15 28.05
CA ASP A 141 -9.95 -3.40 28.33
C ASP A 141 -9.31 -2.78 27.08
N GLY A 142 -9.95 -2.90 25.93
CA GLY A 142 -9.44 -2.47 24.63
C GLY A 142 -9.15 -3.64 23.71
N PHE A 143 -8.62 -3.36 22.52
CA PHE A 143 -8.17 -4.40 21.59
C PHE A 143 -6.89 -4.00 20.88
N ASP A 144 -6.08 -5.01 20.60
CA ASP A 144 -4.89 -4.98 19.75
C ASP A 144 -4.94 -6.20 18.85
N MET A 145 -5.18 -5.99 17.57
CA MET A 145 -5.33 -7.08 16.61
C MET A 145 -4.71 -6.72 15.26
N ILE A 146 -4.33 -7.75 14.51
CA ILE A 146 -3.88 -7.62 13.12
C ILE A 146 -4.85 -8.40 12.24
N ILE A 147 -5.47 -7.71 11.30
CA ILE A 147 -6.30 -8.33 10.26
C ILE A 147 -5.36 -8.67 9.09
N VAL A 148 -5.15 -9.96 8.86
CA VAL A 148 -4.34 -10.47 7.75
C VAL A 148 -5.27 -10.75 6.57
N ARG A 149 -5.09 -10.01 5.47
CA ARG A 149 -5.85 -10.22 4.22
C ARG A 149 -4.96 -10.84 3.17
N GLU A 150 -5.34 -11.99 2.65
CA GLU A 150 -4.71 -12.63 1.51
C GLU A 150 -4.99 -11.84 0.23
N LEU A 151 -3.99 -11.68 -0.66
CA LEU A 151 -4.07 -10.83 -1.86
C LEU A 151 -3.67 -11.54 -3.17
N THR A 152 -3.37 -12.84 -3.15
CA THR A 152 -2.88 -13.55 -4.35
C THR A 152 -3.94 -14.37 -5.05
N GLY A 153 -5.07 -14.62 -4.40
CA GLY A 153 -6.17 -15.43 -4.91
C GLY A 153 -7.55 -14.78 -4.72
N GLY A 154 -8.58 -15.63 -4.66
CA GLY A 154 -9.95 -15.24 -4.37
C GLY A 154 -10.59 -14.38 -5.45
N LEU A 155 -11.54 -13.53 -5.04
CA LEU A 155 -12.40 -12.74 -5.93
C LEU A 155 -11.63 -11.82 -6.91
N TYR A 156 -10.47 -11.32 -6.53
CA TYR A 156 -9.73 -10.34 -7.35
C TYR A 156 -8.71 -10.96 -8.29
N PHE A 157 -8.08 -12.08 -7.91
CA PHE A 157 -6.95 -12.66 -8.63
C PHE A 157 -7.15 -14.13 -9.02
N GLY A 158 -8.14 -14.81 -8.42
CA GLY A 158 -8.45 -16.20 -8.72
C GLY A 158 -9.00 -16.38 -10.14
N GLU A 159 -8.73 -17.54 -10.72
CA GLU A 159 -9.36 -17.94 -11.98
C GLU A 159 -10.85 -18.11 -11.76
N ARG A 160 -11.64 -17.59 -12.72
CA ARG A 160 -13.09 -17.65 -12.67
C ARG A 160 -13.61 -18.59 -13.75
N GLN A 161 -14.50 -19.47 -13.35
CA GLN A 161 -15.16 -20.38 -14.27
C GLN A 161 -16.66 -20.41 -14.00
N THR A 162 -17.47 -20.31 -15.05
CA THR A 162 -18.91 -20.51 -14.94
C THR A 162 -19.21 -21.97 -15.27
N CYS A 163 -19.77 -22.70 -14.31
CA CYS A 163 -20.30 -24.04 -14.57
C CYS A 163 -21.76 -23.93 -14.96
N LEU A 164 -22.15 -24.58 -16.05
CA LEU A 164 -23.53 -24.61 -16.53
C LEU A 164 -24.47 -25.44 -15.63
N LEU A 165 -23.92 -26.31 -14.79
CA LEU A 165 -24.67 -27.20 -13.90
C LEU A 165 -24.66 -26.73 -12.43
N TYR A 166 -23.63 -26.02 -12.00
CA TYR A 166 -23.50 -25.53 -10.64
C TYR A 166 -22.80 -24.15 -10.64
N THR A 167 -23.28 -23.23 -9.83
CA THR A 167 -22.49 -22.08 -9.41
C THR A 167 -21.53 -22.60 -8.33
N SER A 168 -20.25 -22.66 -8.61
CA SER A 168 -19.30 -22.95 -7.56
C SER A 168 -19.19 -21.71 -6.68
N ASP A 169 -19.67 -21.81 -5.45
CA ASP A 169 -19.32 -20.87 -4.39
C ASP A 169 -17.86 -21.15 -4.01
N ALA A 170 -16.96 -20.37 -4.58
CA ALA A 170 -15.56 -20.40 -4.21
C ALA A 170 -15.29 -19.37 -3.11
#